data_96a88be7d325699adad057348e56e5c1
#
_entry.id   96a88be7d325699adad057348e56e5c1
#
_cell.length_a   1.000
_cell.length_b   1.000
_cell.length_c   1.000
_cell.angle_alpha   90.00
_cell.angle_beta   90.00
_cell.angle_gamma   90.00
#
_symmetry.space_group_name_H-M   'P 1'
#
loop_
_entity.id
_entity.type
_entity.pdbx_description
1 polymer ?
#
loop_
_entity_poly.entity_id
_entity_poly.type
_entity_poly.pdbx_seq_one_letter_code
_entity_poly.pdbx_strand_id
1 'polypeptide(L)'
;PFVEDASIENAIHCLAVMLYYNRPPEAITDRMKRLTPVAMRMEVKEGINNCLIINDSYNSDINSLTIALDFQNRRAAAKGMRRTLILSDIYQTGLPPASLYRKVADIILHKGIERLIGIGPVISDNAYLFNLEKEFYPTTESFLAQLDPADFHNDLILIKGAREFHFELI
;
A
#
# COMPACT_ATOMS: atom_id res chain seq x y z
N PRO A 1 17.93 -10.33 2.31
CA PRO A 1 17.65 -8.89 2.15
C PRO A 1 16.16 -8.55 2.29
N PHE A 2 15.25 -9.56 2.37
CA PHE A 2 13.80 -9.38 2.48
C PHE A 2 13.29 -9.81 3.84
N VAL A 3 12.26 -9.09 4.34
CA VAL A 3 11.57 -9.41 5.60
C VAL A 3 10.07 -9.64 5.38
N GLU A 4 9.54 -9.29 4.20
CA GLU A 4 8.14 -9.47 3.81
C GLU A 4 7.95 -10.82 3.09
N ASP A 5 6.89 -11.54 3.45
CA ASP A 5 6.59 -12.87 2.91
C ASP A 5 6.51 -12.88 1.38
N ALA A 6 5.89 -11.87 0.77
CA ALA A 6 5.75 -11.77 -0.69
C ALA A 6 7.12 -11.62 -1.40
N SER A 7 8.04 -10.84 -0.82
CA SER A 7 9.39 -10.67 -1.37
C SER A 7 10.22 -11.94 -1.20
N ILE A 8 10.03 -12.66 -0.10
CA ILE A 8 10.67 -13.95 0.14
C ILE A 8 10.17 -14.99 -0.85
N GLU A 9 8.84 -15.07 -1.07
CA GLU A 9 8.22 -15.97 -2.05
C GLU A 9 8.74 -15.71 -3.47
N ASN A 10 8.82 -14.45 -3.89
CA ASN A 10 9.39 -14.07 -5.18
C ASN A 10 10.87 -14.48 -5.30
N ALA A 11 11.63 -14.32 -4.24
CA ALA A 11 13.04 -14.76 -4.22
C ALA A 11 13.16 -16.30 -4.34
N ILE A 12 12.26 -17.05 -3.69
CA ILE A 12 12.18 -18.51 -3.81
C ILE A 12 11.85 -18.91 -5.26
N HIS A 13 10.91 -18.23 -5.92
CA HIS A 13 10.61 -18.48 -7.34
C HIS A 13 11.85 -18.21 -8.22
N CYS A 14 12.57 -17.12 -8.00
CA CYS A 14 13.84 -16.87 -8.71
C CYS A 14 14.87 -17.99 -8.48
N LEU A 15 15.01 -18.47 -7.25
CA LEU A 15 15.89 -19.61 -6.92
C LEU A 15 15.44 -20.87 -7.67
N ALA A 16 14.16 -21.22 -7.63
CA ALA A 16 13.63 -22.39 -8.30
C ALA A 16 13.90 -22.38 -9.82
N VAL A 17 13.72 -21.23 -10.47
CA VAL A 17 14.03 -21.05 -11.89
C VAL A 17 15.53 -21.26 -12.17
N MET A 18 16.42 -20.70 -11.33
CA MET A 18 17.86 -20.89 -11.51
C MET A 18 18.29 -22.35 -11.33
N LEU A 19 17.70 -23.06 -10.36
CA LEU A 19 17.93 -24.50 -10.16
C LEU A 19 17.41 -25.32 -11.34
N TYR A 20 16.21 -25.01 -11.83
CA TYR A 20 15.64 -25.69 -13.02
C TYR A 20 16.55 -25.57 -14.25
N TYR A 21 17.19 -24.41 -14.46
CA TYR A 21 18.15 -24.20 -15.53
C TYR A 21 19.59 -24.65 -15.18
N ASN A 22 19.77 -25.44 -14.13
CA ASN A 22 21.05 -26.02 -13.71
C ASN A 22 22.18 -24.97 -13.59
N ARG A 23 21.87 -23.79 -13.05
CA ARG A 23 22.91 -22.75 -12.85
C ARG A 23 23.89 -23.19 -11.75
N PRO A 24 25.21 -22.90 -11.90
CA PRO A 24 26.18 -23.23 -10.87
C PRO A 24 25.85 -22.61 -9.51
N PRO A 25 26.10 -23.30 -8.38
CA PRO A 25 25.79 -22.80 -7.03
C PRO A 25 26.38 -21.41 -6.73
N GLU A 26 27.59 -21.15 -7.21
CA GLU A 26 28.29 -19.86 -7.04
C GLU A 26 27.51 -18.73 -7.74
N ALA A 27 27.02 -18.98 -8.97
CA ALA A 27 26.23 -18.02 -9.74
C ALA A 27 24.87 -17.78 -9.09
N ILE A 28 24.23 -18.82 -8.52
CA ILE A 28 22.98 -18.71 -7.77
C ILE A 28 23.20 -17.82 -6.55
N THR A 29 24.22 -18.13 -5.75
CA THR A 29 24.55 -17.40 -4.52
C THR A 29 24.82 -15.92 -4.80
N ASP A 30 25.61 -15.62 -5.82
CA ASP A 30 25.94 -14.24 -6.20
C ASP A 30 24.70 -13.47 -6.62
N ARG A 31 23.85 -14.05 -7.47
CA ARG A 31 22.63 -13.41 -7.96
C ARG A 31 21.57 -13.22 -6.85
N MET A 32 21.39 -14.20 -5.99
CA MET A 32 20.46 -14.11 -4.85
C MET A 32 20.86 -13.01 -3.88
N LYS A 33 22.15 -12.78 -3.66
CA LYS A 33 22.65 -11.67 -2.82
C LYS A 33 22.41 -10.27 -3.43
N ARG A 34 22.26 -10.19 -4.74
CA ARG A 34 22.00 -8.93 -5.47
C ARG A 34 20.52 -8.57 -5.59
N LEU A 35 19.64 -9.45 -5.12
CA LEU A 35 18.19 -9.13 -5.14
C LEU A 35 17.94 -7.92 -4.24
N THR A 36 17.18 -6.97 -4.77
CA THR A 36 16.75 -5.77 -4.06
C THR A 36 15.22 -5.76 -3.95
N PRO A 37 14.65 -5.15 -2.91
CA PRO A 37 13.21 -4.92 -2.84
C PRO A 37 12.72 -4.17 -4.09
N VAL A 38 11.53 -4.52 -4.54
CA VAL A 38 10.88 -3.81 -5.65
C VAL A 38 10.29 -2.53 -5.10
N ALA A 39 10.63 -1.39 -5.69
CA ALA A 39 10.06 -0.10 -5.32
C ALA A 39 8.52 -0.12 -5.38
N MET A 40 7.85 0.69 -4.54
CA MET A 40 6.39 0.81 -4.46
C MET A 40 5.66 -0.51 -4.10
N ARG A 41 6.37 -1.49 -3.51
CA ARG A 41 5.80 -2.74 -3.00
C ARG A 41 6.19 -2.94 -1.54
N MET A 42 5.29 -2.53 -0.63
CA MET A 42 5.47 -2.57 0.83
C MET A 42 6.78 -1.91 1.30
N GLU A 43 7.26 -0.92 0.54
CA GLU A 43 8.48 -0.18 0.87
C GLU A 43 8.22 0.72 2.08
N VAL A 44 9.05 0.61 3.12
CA VAL A 44 8.91 1.41 4.34
C VAL A 44 9.94 2.53 4.34
N LYS A 45 9.46 3.76 4.53
CA LYS A 45 10.28 4.97 4.62
C LYS A 45 9.95 5.76 5.88
N GLU A 46 10.95 6.43 6.43
CA GLU A 46 10.74 7.43 7.46
C GLU A 46 10.26 8.73 6.81
N GLY A 47 9.17 9.28 7.34
CA GLY A 47 8.64 10.57 6.97
C GLY A 47 9.01 11.65 8.00
N ILE A 48 8.52 12.85 7.78
CA ILE A 48 8.65 13.96 8.72
C ILE A 48 7.64 13.81 9.89
N ASN A 49 7.73 14.64 10.92
CA ASN A 49 6.78 14.70 12.04
C ASN A 49 6.54 13.34 12.74
N ASN A 50 7.59 12.53 12.87
CA ASN A 50 7.52 11.17 13.41
C ASN A 50 6.55 10.24 12.65
N CYS A 51 6.36 10.46 11.36
CA CYS A 51 5.56 9.58 10.51
C CYS A 51 6.39 8.45 9.91
N LEU A 52 5.73 7.34 9.63
CA LEU A 52 6.25 6.25 8.80
C LEU A 52 5.35 6.08 7.58
N ILE A 53 5.96 5.86 6.43
CA ILE A 53 5.25 5.66 5.17
C ILE A 53 5.48 4.23 4.70
N ILE A 54 4.39 3.52 4.39
CA ILE A 54 4.42 2.24 3.69
C ILE A 54 3.94 2.51 2.27
N ASN A 55 4.86 2.46 1.31
CA ASN A 55 4.53 2.65 -0.09
C ASN A 55 4.24 1.29 -0.76
N ASP A 56 2.97 1.07 -1.10
CA ASP A 56 2.48 -0.11 -1.83
C ASP A 56 1.58 0.33 -3.00
N SER A 57 2.04 1.30 -3.78
CA SER A 57 1.28 2.01 -4.81
C SER A 57 1.50 1.51 -6.24
N TYR A 58 1.99 0.28 -6.40
CA TYR A 58 2.17 -0.30 -7.73
C TYR A 58 0.87 -0.90 -8.30
N ASN A 59 0.08 -1.56 -7.46
CA ASN A 59 -1.17 -2.22 -7.83
C ASN A 59 -2.19 -2.11 -6.69
N SER A 60 -3.48 -2.04 -7.04
CA SER A 60 -4.56 -1.94 -6.06
C SER A 60 -5.70 -2.89 -6.41
N ASP A 61 -5.87 -3.91 -5.58
CA ASP A 61 -6.99 -4.84 -5.57
C ASP A 61 -7.38 -5.16 -4.11
N ILE A 62 -8.55 -5.79 -3.89
CA ILE A 62 -9.08 -6.06 -2.55
C ILE A 62 -8.15 -6.96 -1.73
N ASN A 63 -7.55 -7.98 -2.35
CA ASN A 63 -6.70 -8.94 -1.63
C ASN A 63 -5.40 -8.27 -1.22
N SER A 64 -4.73 -7.58 -2.14
CA SER A 64 -3.49 -6.85 -1.85
C SER A 64 -3.71 -5.72 -0.86
N LEU A 65 -4.88 -5.04 -0.88
CA LEU A 65 -5.27 -4.06 0.14
C LEU A 65 -5.33 -4.71 1.53
N THR A 66 -5.99 -5.86 1.65
CA THR A 66 -6.10 -6.58 2.93
C THR A 66 -4.73 -6.95 3.49
N ILE A 67 -3.84 -7.48 2.66
CA ILE A 67 -2.46 -7.83 3.05
C ILE A 67 -1.68 -6.59 3.52
N ALA A 68 -1.80 -5.49 2.79
CA ALA A 68 -1.12 -4.24 3.13
C ALA A 68 -1.61 -3.64 4.46
N LEU A 69 -2.93 -3.70 4.72
CA LEU A 69 -3.52 -3.27 5.98
C LEU A 69 -3.07 -4.16 7.15
N ASP A 70 -2.94 -5.47 6.96
CA ASP A 70 -2.40 -6.37 7.98
C ASP A 70 -0.94 -6.07 8.31
N PHE A 71 -0.15 -5.73 7.30
CA PHE A 71 1.23 -5.29 7.49
C PHE A 71 1.29 -3.96 8.27
N GLN A 72 0.45 -2.98 7.90
CA GLN A 72 0.32 -1.71 8.63
C GLN A 72 -0.04 -1.95 10.10
N ASN A 73 -1.04 -2.78 10.37
CA ASN A 73 -1.50 -3.06 11.74
C ASN A 73 -0.42 -3.67 12.62
N ARG A 74 0.33 -4.64 12.12
CA ARG A 74 1.45 -5.23 12.88
C ARG A 74 2.50 -4.18 13.26
N ARG A 75 2.77 -3.22 12.38
CA ARG A 75 3.74 -2.15 12.65
C ARG A 75 3.19 -1.06 13.57
N ALA A 76 1.93 -0.67 13.40
CA ALA A 76 1.29 0.34 14.24
C ALA A 76 1.19 -0.11 15.69
N ALA A 77 0.82 -1.36 15.94
CA ALA A 77 0.72 -1.92 17.29
C ALA A 77 2.04 -1.84 18.08
N ALA A 78 3.17 -1.98 17.39
CA ALA A 78 4.49 -1.90 18.01
C ALA A 78 4.92 -0.46 18.37
N LYS A 79 4.31 0.57 17.79
CA LYS A 79 4.76 1.97 17.88
C LYS A 79 3.70 2.94 18.42
N GLY A 80 2.45 2.52 18.57
CA GLY A 80 1.36 3.40 19.04
C GLY A 80 1.07 4.56 18.07
N MET A 81 1.22 4.33 16.76
CA MET A 81 1.01 5.33 15.72
C MET A 81 -0.44 5.28 15.20
N ARG A 82 -0.99 6.44 14.80
CA ARG A 82 -2.28 6.55 14.13
C ARG A 82 -2.17 5.89 12.73
N ARG A 83 -3.21 5.17 12.34
CA ARG A 83 -3.25 4.46 11.05
C ARG A 83 -4.01 5.27 10.02
N THR A 84 -3.25 5.83 9.08
CA THR A 84 -3.77 6.59 7.95
C THR A 84 -3.62 5.75 6.66
N LEU A 85 -4.67 5.69 5.86
CA LEU A 85 -4.68 5.05 4.55
C LEU A 85 -4.88 6.11 3.47
N ILE A 86 -3.97 6.17 2.49
CA ILE A 86 -4.15 6.90 1.24
C ILE A 86 -4.46 5.84 0.17
N LEU A 87 -5.65 5.89 -0.41
CA LEU A 87 -6.17 4.85 -1.31
C LEU A 87 -6.64 5.46 -2.63
N SER A 88 -6.14 4.92 -3.75
CA SER A 88 -6.65 5.28 -5.09
C SER A 88 -7.93 4.52 -5.43
N ASP A 89 -8.54 4.85 -6.57
CA ASP A 89 -9.53 3.98 -7.19
C ASP A 89 -8.98 2.56 -7.37
N ILE A 90 -9.88 1.58 -7.20
CA ILE A 90 -9.59 0.16 -7.41
C ILE A 90 -10.27 -0.29 -8.70
N TYR A 91 -9.47 -0.79 -9.65
CA TYR A 91 -9.94 -1.19 -10.97
C TYR A 91 -10.05 -2.70 -11.12
N GLN A 92 -10.69 -3.12 -12.22
CA GLN A 92 -10.71 -4.52 -12.70
C GLN A 92 -11.27 -5.54 -11.70
N THR A 93 -12.21 -5.14 -10.85
CA THR A 93 -12.81 -6.05 -9.85
C THR A 93 -14.00 -6.84 -10.38
N GLY A 94 -14.58 -6.45 -11.52
CA GLY A 94 -15.83 -7.01 -12.02
C GLY A 94 -17.06 -6.71 -11.16
N LEU A 95 -16.91 -5.90 -10.12
CA LEU A 95 -17.99 -5.49 -9.21
C LEU A 95 -18.51 -4.10 -9.55
N PRO A 96 -19.81 -3.83 -9.38
CA PRO A 96 -20.33 -2.46 -9.39
C PRO A 96 -19.64 -1.60 -8.32
N PRO A 97 -19.31 -0.32 -8.60
CA PRO A 97 -18.57 0.54 -7.68
C PRO A 97 -19.12 0.58 -6.25
N ALA A 98 -20.42 0.76 -6.06
CA ALA A 98 -21.01 0.78 -4.73
C ALA A 98 -20.83 -0.54 -3.96
N SER A 99 -20.86 -1.69 -4.65
CA SER A 99 -20.63 -3.00 -4.03
C SER A 99 -19.16 -3.21 -3.68
N LEU A 100 -18.25 -2.74 -4.55
CA LEU A 100 -16.82 -2.75 -4.31
C LEU A 100 -16.47 -1.93 -3.06
N TYR A 101 -16.87 -0.64 -3.07
CA TYR A 101 -16.48 0.27 -1.98
C TYR A 101 -17.19 -0.02 -0.66
N ARG A 102 -18.34 -0.71 -0.67
CA ARG A 102 -18.93 -1.25 0.57
C ARG A 102 -18.01 -2.31 1.18
N LYS A 103 -17.49 -3.25 0.37
CA LYS A 103 -16.51 -4.24 0.86
C LYS A 103 -15.22 -3.58 1.35
N VAL A 104 -14.74 -2.56 0.64
CA VAL A 104 -13.54 -1.81 1.03
C VAL A 104 -13.77 -1.10 2.37
N ALA A 105 -14.92 -0.46 2.56
CA ALA A 105 -15.29 0.21 3.81
C ALA A 105 -15.36 -0.77 4.97
N ASP A 106 -15.95 -1.95 4.77
CA ASP A 106 -16.02 -3.02 5.78
C ASP A 106 -14.59 -3.50 6.15
N ILE A 107 -13.72 -3.71 5.19
CA ILE A 107 -12.31 -4.10 5.44
C ILE A 107 -11.60 -3.02 6.24
N ILE A 108 -11.67 -1.76 5.83
CA ILE A 108 -11.05 -0.61 6.49
C ILE A 108 -11.50 -0.50 7.94
N LEU A 109 -12.81 -0.64 8.18
CA LEU A 109 -13.40 -0.62 9.52
C LEU A 109 -12.87 -1.76 10.39
N HIS A 110 -12.89 -3.00 9.88
CA HIS A 110 -12.41 -4.17 10.62
C HIS A 110 -10.90 -4.14 10.91
N LYS A 111 -10.13 -3.51 10.02
CA LYS A 111 -8.68 -3.31 10.21
C LYS A 111 -8.38 -2.11 11.11
N GLY A 112 -9.39 -1.36 11.53
CA GLY A 112 -9.27 -0.26 12.47
C GLY A 112 -8.47 0.93 11.93
N ILE A 113 -8.61 1.24 10.65
CA ILE A 113 -8.04 2.45 10.07
C ILE A 113 -8.75 3.67 10.65
N GLU A 114 -7.98 4.69 11.03
CA GLU A 114 -8.47 5.86 11.76
C GLU A 114 -8.72 7.04 10.82
N ARG A 115 -7.92 7.18 9.75
CA ARG A 115 -8.09 8.21 8.72
C ARG A 115 -7.95 7.62 7.32
N LEU A 116 -8.86 8.01 6.41
CA LEU A 116 -8.85 7.65 4.99
C LEU A 116 -8.70 8.90 4.12
N ILE A 117 -7.74 8.87 3.22
CA ILE A 117 -7.62 9.84 2.12
C ILE A 117 -7.87 9.06 0.82
N GLY A 118 -9.02 9.30 0.20
CA GLY A 118 -9.41 8.68 -1.06
C GLY A 118 -9.01 9.56 -2.24
N ILE A 119 -8.32 8.99 -3.23
CA ILE A 119 -7.89 9.74 -4.42
C ILE A 119 -8.43 9.03 -5.67
N GLY A 120 -9.30 9.72 -6.39
CA GLY A 120 -9.93 9.23 -7.60
C GLY A 120 -11.41 9.56 -7.65
N PRO A 121 -12.00 9.65 -8.84
CA PRO A 121 -13.40 10.01 -9.00
C PRO A 121 -14.34 8.93 -8.45
N VAL A 122 -14.02 7.64 -8.64
CA VAL A 122 -14.93 6.55 -8.27
C VAL A 122 -14.98 6.35 -6.76
N ILE A 123 -13.85 6.40 -6.06
CA ILE A 123 -13.84 6.35 -4.59
C ILE A 123 -14.51 7.58 -3.99
N SER A 124 -14.32 8.75 -4.59
CA SER A 124 -14.94 10.01 -4.16
C SER A 124 -16.48 9.96 -4.28
N ASP A 125 -17.01 9.43 -5.37
CA ASP A 125 -18.45 9.24 -5.58
C ASP A 125 -19.06 8.27 -4.55
N ASN A 126 -18.25 7.40 -3.96
CA ASN A 126 -18.66 6.42 -2.95
C ASN A 126 -18.24 6.83 -1.52
N ALA A 127 -17.82 8.06 -1.29
CA ALA A 127 -17.35 8.59 0.01
C ALA A 127 -18.36 8.39 1.15
N TYR A 128 -19.65 8.35 0.85
CA TYR A 128 -20.75 8.15 1.82
C TYR A 128 -20.73 6.78 2.50
N LEU A 129 -20.03 5.80 1.93
CA LEU A 129 -19.91 4.45 2.49
C LEU A 129 -18.89 4.35 3.63
N PHE A 130 -17.97 5.29 3.74
CA PHE A 130 -16.91 5.26 4.75
C PHE A 130 -17.33 6.05 6.00
N ASN A 131 -17.24 5.42 7.16
CA ASN A 131 -17.64 6.02 8.43
C ASN A 131 -16.44 6.16 9.38
N LEU A 132 -15.49 7.03 8.99
CA LEU A 132 -14.30 7.38 9.76
C LEU A 132 -13.86 8.80 9.34
N GLU A 133 -12.80 9.35 9.95
CA GLU A 133 -12.16 10.57 9.48
C GLU A 133 -11.71 10.38 8.02
N LYS A 134 -12.15 11.27 7.12
CA LYS A 134 -11.95 11.06 5.69
C LYS A 134 -11.89 12.34 4.89
N GLU A 135 -11.10 12.28 3.83
CA GLU A 135 -10.97 13.30 2.80
C GLU A 135 -10.94 12.65 1.44
N PHE A 136 -11.44 13.34 0.40
CA PHE A 136 -11.49 12.80 -0.95
C PHE A 136 -11.06 13.85 -1.96
N TYR A 137 -10.25 13.39 -2.92
CA TYR A 137 -9.68 14.21 -3.98
C TYR A 137 -9.87 13.53 -5.33
N PRO A 138 -10.25 14.27 -6.38
CA PRO A 138 -10.46 13.68 -7.70
C PRO A 138 -9.16 13.19 -8.35
N THR A 139 -8.02 13.80 -8.02
CA THR A 139 -6.70 13.45 -8.59
C THR A 139 -5.59 13.61 -7.57
N THR A 140 -4.43 13.01 -7.83
CA THR A 140 -3.23 13.17 -7.00
C THR A 140 -2.74 14.60 -6.96
N GLU A 141 -2.81 15.33 -8.08
CA GLU A 141 -2.44 16.75 -8.14
C GLU A 141 -3.33 17.62 -7.24
N SER A 142 -4.63 17.33 -7.20
CA SER A 142 -5.54 18.07 -6.32
C SER A 142 -5.29 17.80 -4.85
N PHE A 143 -4.88 16.58 -4.50
CA PHE A 143 -4.43 16.24 -3.16
C PHE A 143 -3.14 16.98 -2.81
N LEU A 144 -2.11 16.91 -3.67
CA LEU A 144 -0.81 17.56 -3.45
C LEU A 144 -0.93 19.08 -3.32
N ALA A 145 -1.85 19.70 -4.07
CA ALA A 145 -2.10 21.14 -3.98
C ALA A 145 -2.69 21.58 -2.64
N GLN A 146 -3.29 20.67 -1.88
CA GLN A 146 -3.92 20.96 -0.58
C GLN A 146 -3.18 20.26 0.59
N LEU A 147 -2.16 19.46 0.27
CA LEU A 147 -1.39 18.72 1.27
C LEU A 147 -0.65 19.70 2.18
N ASP A 148 -0.98 19.69 3.46
CA ASP A 148 -0.15 20.30 4.49
C ASP A 148 0.56 19.18 5.28
N PRO A 149 1.89 19.11 5.24
CA PRO A 149 2.63 18.12 6.04
C PRO A 149 2.39 18.23 7.55
N ALA A 150 1.91 19.37 8.05
CA ALA A 150 1.57 19.55 9.45
C ALA A 150 0.33 18.74 9.89
N ASP A 151 -0.53 18.35 8.94
CA ASP A 151 -1.70 17.51 9.22
C ASP A 151 -1.35 16.05 9.56
N PHE A 152 -0.08 15.67 9.35
CA PHE A 152 0.42 14.33 9.62
C PHE A 152 1.43 14.38 10.76
N HIS A 153 1.07 13.76 11.88
CA HIS A 153 1.94 13.69 13.04
C HIS A 153 1.77 12.35 13.76
N ASN A 154 2.85 11.63 13.93
CA ASN A 154 2.85 10.29 14.55
C ASN A 154 1.92 9.31 13.81
N ASP A 155 1.87 9.41 12.47
CA ASP A 155 1.06 8.57 11.58
C ASP A 155 1.89 7.45 10.99
N LEU A 156 1.29 6.26 10.92
CA LEU A 156 1.73 5.19 10.02
C LEU A 156 0.84 5.23 8.78
N ILE A 157 1.37 5.81 7.72
CA ILE A 157 0.66 6.08 6.47
C ILE A 157 0.88 4.93 5.50
N LEU A 158 -0.19 4.24 5.14
CA LEU A 158 -0.16 3.29 4.02
C LEU A 158 -0.62 4.01 2.76
N ILE A 159 0.25 4.04 1.75
CA ILE A 159 -0.05 4.54 0.41
C ILE A 159 -0.34 3.33 -0.48
N LYS A 160 -1.60 3.15 -0.86
CA LYS A 160 -2.08 2.03 -1.68
C LYS A 160 -2.81 2.54 -2.90
N GLY A 161 -2.27 2.26 -4.10
CA GLY A 161 -2.86 2.78 -5.32
C GLY A 161 -2.50 1.98 -6.56
N ALA A 162 -3.22 2.25 -7.64
CA ALA A 162 -2.86 1.82 -8.98
C ALA A 162 -1.82 2.79 -9.56
N ARG A 163 -0.92 2.27 -10.38
CA ARG A 163 0.20 3.05 -10.95
C ARG A 163 -0.26 4.30 -11.71
N GLU A 164 -1.45 4.29 -12.27
CA GLU A 164 -2.04 5.41 -13.01
C GLU A 164 -2.28 6.66 -12.15
N PHE A 165 -2.29 6.52 -10.83
CA PHE A 165 -2.46 7.64 -9.90
C PHE A 165 -1.15 8.33 -9.52
N HIS A 166 -0.01 7.88 -10.03
CA HIS A 166 1.30 8.51 -9.81
C HIS A 166 1.61 8.83 -8.34
N PHE A 167 1.31 7.88 -7.45
CA PHE A 167 1.51 8.02 -6.01
C PHE A 167 2.98 8.10 -5.59
N GLU A 168 3.91 7.89 -6.53
CA GLU A 168 5.32 8.20 -6.35
C GLU A 168 5.60 9.70 -6.14
N LEU A 169 4.61 10.56 -6.40
CA LEU A 169 4.69 12.00 -6.19
C LEU A 169 4.32 12.43 -4.75
N ILE A 170 3.71 11.53 -3.99
CA ILE A 170 3.35 11.71 -2.58
C ILE A 170 4.58 11.37 -1.71
#